data_cb0bca6b2fea51456c323d809afc7bca
#
_entry.id   cb0bca6b2fea51456c323d809afc7bca
#
_cell.length_a   1.000
_cell.length_b   1.000
_cell.length_c   1.000
_cell.angle_alpha   90.00
_cell.angle_beta   90.00
_cell.angle_gamma   90.00
#
_symmetry.space_group_name_H-M   'P 1'
#
loop_
_entity.id
_entity.type
_entity.pdbx_description
1 polymer ?
#
loop_
_entity_poly.entity_id
_entity_poly.type
_entity_poly.pdbx_seq_one_letter_code
_entity_poly.pdbx_strand_id
1 'polypeptide(L)'
;APPEIYTLSLHDALPISEAGFADRINTIPCNVLDDTTEFPQGANAVWMSQFLDCFSLKQITKILTKIHKAATPETDVYVLEPLWDKQRFEAAAYSLQATSLYFTCIANGNSKMYRYEELKKAIETAGFELKEAHHNIGPNAYSLLRFRKK
;
A
#
# COMPACT_ATOMS: atom_id res chain seq x y z
N ALA A 1 -14.04 17.76 6.02
CA ALA A 1 -13.51 16.93 7.10
C ALA A 1 -12.23 16.30 6.58
N PRO A 2 -11.16 16.16 7.37
CA PRO A 2 -9.99 15.40 6.94
C PRO A 2 -10.43 13.96 6.66
N PRO A 3 -9.87 13.28 5.65
CA PRO A 3 -10.25 11.92 5.33
C PRO A 3 -10.03 11.03 6.56
N GLU A 4 -11.00 10.17 6.86
CA GLU A 4 -11.05 9.28 8.04
C GLU A 4 -9.97 8.18 8.07
N ILE A 5 -8.90 8.33 7.32
CA ILE A 5 -7.73 7.44 7.31
C ILE A 5 -7.14 7.24 8.73
N TYR A 6 -7.44 8.17 9.64
CA TYR A 6 -7.02 8.09 11.04
C TYR A 6 -7.77 7.07 11.89
N THR A 7 -8.94 6.60 11.45
CA THR A 7 -9.76 5.66 12.22
C THR A 7 -9.29 4.22 12.07
N LEU A 8 -8.67 3.84 10.97
CA LEU A 8 -8.23 2.47 10.73
C LEU A 8 -7.16 2.01 11.75
N SER A 9 -6.18 2.87 12.07
CA SER A 9 -5.13 2.51 13.03
C SER A 9 -5.62 2.41 14.49
N LEU A 10 -6.65 3.14 14.86
CA LEU A 10 -7.26 3.07 16.21
C LEU A 10 -8.17 1.85 16.36
N HIS A 11 -8.87 1.43 15.30
CA HIS A 11 -9.69 0.23 15.32
C HIS A 11 -8.86 -1.06 15.40
N ASP A 12 -7.62 -1.05 14.90
CA ASP A 12 -6.74 -2.23 14.94
C ASP A 12 -6.03 -2.40 16.30
N ALA A 13 -5.91 -1.35 17.10
CA ALA A 13 -5.23 -1.41 18.39
C ALA A 13 -5.94 -2.30 19.43
N LEU A 14 -7.27 -2.28 19.49
CA LEU A 14 -8.06 -3.13 20.40
C LEU A 14 -7.94 -4.62 20.04
N PRO A 15 -8.19 -5.06 18.79
CA PRO A 15 -8.00 -6.45 18.39
C PRO A 15 -6.57 -6.97 18.63
N ILE A 16 -5.55 -6.15 18.44
CA ILE A 16 -4.15 -6.50 18.70
C ILE A 16 -3.93 -6.78 20.19
N SER A 17 -4.46 -5.94 21.07
CA SER A 17 -4.37 -6.11 22.53
C SER A 17 -5.15 -7.34 23.01
N GLU A 18 -6.37 -7.53 22.53
CA GLU A 18 -7.21 -8.67 22.85
C GLU A 18 -6.61 -10.00 22.39
N ALA A 19 -5.89 -10.00 21.26
CA ALA A 19 -5.17 -11.17 20.75
C ALA A 19 -3.84 -11.45 21.47
N GLY A 20 -3.45 -10.63 22.46
CA GLY A 20 -2.24 -10.81 23.26
C GLY A 20 -0.94 -10.41 22.55
N PHE A 21 -1.00 -9.51 21.56
CA PHE A 21 0.18 -9.05 20.81
C PHE A 21 0.61 -7.61 21.15
N ALA A 22 0.04 -7.01 22.18
CA ALA A 22 0.29 -5.60 22.53
C ALA A 22 1.76 -5.30 22.87
N ASP A 23 2.50 -6.27 23.37
CA ASP A 23 3.94 -6.19 23.68
C ASP A 23 4.84 -6.28 22.44
N ARG A 24 4.30 -6.70 21.30
CA ARG A 24 5.03 -6.93 20.06
C ARG A 24 4.66 -5.94 18.94
N ILE A 25 3.55 -5.22 19.07
CA ILE A 25 3.01 -4.34 18.06
C ILE A 25 2.80 -2.95 18.65
N ASN A 26 3.49 -1.96 18.09
CA ASN A 26 3.31 -0.55 18.42
C ASN A 26 2.48 0.14 17.35
N THR A 27 1.46 0.87 17.77
CA THR A 27 0.65 1.71 16.88
C THR A 27 1.16 3.14 16.90
N ILE A 28 1.46 3.70 15.73
CA ILE A 28 1.95 5.08 15.58
C ILE A 28 0.94 5.84 14.73
N PRO A 29 0.04 6.61 15.33
CA PRO A 29 -0.90 7.45 14.59
C PRO A 29 -0.13 8.51 13.79
N CYS A 30 -0.27 8.51 12.47
CA CYS A 30 0.37 9.50 11.61
C CYS A 30 -0.45 9.80 10.37
N ASN A 31 -0.33 11.03 9.85
CA ASN A 31 -0.83 11.37 8.53
C ASN A 31 0.24 11.07 7.48
N VAL A 32 0.08 9.97 6.74
CA VAL A 32 1.04 9.56 5.72
C VAL A 32 1.20 10.58 4.56
N LEU A 33 0.25 11.50 4.40
CA LEU A 33 0.31 12.56 3.38
C LEU A 33 0.94 13.86 3.88
N ASP A 34 1.09 14.02 5.20
CA ASP A 34 1.73 15.20 5.78
C ASP A 34 3.23 15.20 5.50
N ASP A 35 3.77 16.32 5.03
CA ASP A 35 5.18 16.45 4.67
C ASP A 35 6.11 16.35 5.88
N THR A 36 5.62 16.66 7.08
CA THR A 36 6.36 16.59 8.34
C THR A 36 6.39 15.20 8.96
N THR A 37 5.55 14.27 8.46
CA THR A 37 5.52 12.88 8.96
C THR A 37 6.80 12.15 8.57
N GLU A 38 7.52 11.67 9.57
CA GLU A 38 8.65 10.78 9.43
C GLU A 38 8.26 9.36 9.80
N PHE A 39 8.77 8.38 9.04
CA PHE A 39 8.58 6.96 9.34
C PHE A 39 9.69 6.44 10.24
N PRO A 40 9.42 5.40 11.08
CA PRO A 40 10.43 4.75 11.89
C PRO A 40 11.61 4.26 11.06
N GLN A 41 12.82 4.51 11.57
CA GLN A 41 14.06 4.12 10.93
C GLN A 41 14.43 2.66 11.28
N GLY A 42 15.19 2.01 10.40
CA GLY A 42 15.81 0.71 10.70
C GLY A 42 14.87 -0.49 10.63
N ALA A 43 13.71 -0.36 10.00
CA ALA A 43 12.82 -1.50 9.78
C ALA A 43 13.46 -2.49 8.79
N ASN A 44 13.39 -3.79 9.10
CA ASN A 44 13.83 -4.86 8.20
C ASN A 44 12.88 -5.05 7.02
N ALA A 45 11.59 -4.76 7.23
CA ALA A 45 10.57 -4.83 6.21
C ALA A 45 9.51 -3.75 6.39
N VAL A 46 8.96 -3.30 5.26
CA VAL A 46 7.75 -2.46 5.18
C VAL A 46 6.69 -3.27 4.46
N TRP A 47 5.50 -3.38 5.05
CA TRP A 47 4.38 -4.12 4.48
C TRP A 47 3.22 -3.20 4.20
N MET A 48 2.76 -3.18 2.94
CA MET A 48 1.58 -2.43 2.48
C MET A 48 0.62 -3.38 1.78
N SER A 49 -0.57 -3.54 2.34
CA SER A 49 -1.60 -4.44 1.80
C SER A 49 -2.88 -3.67 1.58
N GLN A 50 -3.37 -3.62 0.35
CA GLN A 50 -4.57 -2.87 -0.04
C GLN A 50 -4.52 -1.45 0.53
N PHE A 51 -3.39 -0.81 0.36
CA PHE A 51 -3.09 0.49 0.93
C PHE A 51 -2.82 1.54 -0.16
N LEU A 52 -2.03 1.19 -1.16
CA LEU A 52 -1.63 2.13 -2.21
C LEU A 52 -2.77 2.45 -3.16
N ASP A 53 -3.72 1.56 -3.33
CA ASP A 53 -4.95 1.77 -4.10
C ASP A 53 -5.84 2.90 -3.54
N CYS A 54 -5.65 3.30 -2.27
CA CYS A 54 -6.33 4.44 -1.66
C CYS A 54 -5.81 5.81 -2.10
N PHE A 55 -4.69 5.89 -2.83
CA PHE A 55 -3.98 7.13 -3.15
C PHE A 55 -3.76 7.31 -4.65
N SER A 56 -3.68 8.57 -5.09
CA SER A 56 -3.23 8.89 -6.46
C SER A 56 -1.74 8.54 -6.66
N LEU A 57 -1.30 8.31 -7.90
CA LEU A 57 0.10 8.01 -8.21
C LEU A 57 1.08 9.06 -7.64
N LYS A 58 0.69 10.33 -7.64
CA LYS A 58 1.48 11.41 -7.04
C LYS A 58 1.63 11.25 -5.53
N GLN A 59 0.54 10.89 -4.84
CA GLN A 59 0.55 10.62 -3.41
C GLN A 59 1.34 9.35 -3.08
N ILE A 60 1.18 8.29 -3.88
CA ILE A 60 1.97 7.05 -3.76
C ILE A 60 3.46 7.35 -3.84
N THR A 61 3.91 8.09 -4.85
CA THR A 61 5.32 8.48 -4.98
C THR A 61 5.79 9.29 -3.78
N LYS A 62 4.97 10.22 -3.27
CA LYS A 62 5.28 11.02 -2.08
C LYS A 62 5.45 10.14 -0.83
N ILE A 63 4.52 9.22 -0.57
CA ILE A 63 4.58 8.28 0.57
C ILE A 63 5.84 7.41 0.46
N LEU A 64 6.06 6.82 -0.70
CA LEU A 64 7.20 5.94 -0.94
C LEU A 64 8.55 6.67 -0.87
N THR A 65 8.61 7.94 -1.25
CA THR A 65 9.83 8.76 -1.06
C THR A 65 10.16 8.94 0.42
N LYS A 66 9.14 9.06 1.29
CA LYS A 66 9.37 9.12 2.75
C LYS A 66 9.81 7.75 3.30
N ILE A 67 9.18 6.67 2.83
CA ILE A 67 9.61 5.31 3.17
C ILE A 67 11.06 5.08 2.70
N HIS A 68 11.42 5.54 1.51
CA HIS A 68 12.79 5.44 0.99
C HIS A 68 13.82 6.15 1.89
N LYS A 69 13.48 7.30 2.47
CA LYS A 69 14.37 8.00 3.43
C LYS A 69 14.57 7.21 4.72
N ALA A 70 13.54 6.49 5.18
CA ALA A 70 13.58 5.68 6.39
C ALA A 70 14.20 4.28 6.19
N ALA A 71 14.15 3.76 4.97
CA ALA A 71 14.63 2.43 4.61
C ALA A 71 16.16 2.37 4.50
N THR A 72 16.74 1.21 4.87
CA THR A 72 18.13 0.83 4.57
C THR A 72 18.21 0.06 3.25
N PRO A 73 19.39 -0.19 2.68
CA PRO A 73 19.56 -1.05 1.51
C PRO A 73 19.02 -2.47 1.69
N GLU A 74 19.00 -2.97 2.93
CA GLU A 74 18.54 -4.31 3.31
C GLU A 74 17.03 -4.37 3.56
N THR A 75 16.36 -3.24 3.70
CA THR A 75 14.91 -3.18 3.96
C THR A 75 14.13 -3.72 2.75
N ASP A 76 13.36 -4.77 2.97
CA ASP A 76 12.41 -5.27 1.98
C ASP A 76 11.10 -4.46 2.05
N VAL A 77 10.60 -4.02 0.90
CA VAL A 77 9.32 -3.30 0.79
C VAL A 77 8.34 -4.19 0.04
N TYR A 78 7.31 -4.65 0.74
CA TYR A 78 6.27 -5.52 0.21
C TYR A 78 5.00 -4.73 -0.09
N VAL A 79 4.46 -4.95 -1.29
CA VAL A 79 3.19 -4.38 -1.75
C VAL A 79 2.27 -5.51 -2.17
N LEU A 80 1.12 -5.63 -1.51
CA LEU A 80 0.09 -6.61 -1.84
C LEU A 80 -1.17 -5.88 -2.32
N GLU A 81 -1.43 -5.94 -3.63
CA GLU A 81 -2.53 -5.20 -4.27
C GLU A 81 -3.30 -6.05 -5.29
N PRO A 82 -4.60 -5.81 -5.47
CA PRO A 82 -5.39 -6.43 -6.51
C PRO A 82 -5.18 -5.69 -7.86
N LEU A 83 -4.15 -6.05 -8.58
CA LEU A 83 -3.85 -5.44 -9.88
C LEU A 83 -4.82 -5.97 -10.94
N TRP A 84 -5.59 -5.07 -11.58
CA TRP A 84 -6.68 -5.49 -12.45
C TRP A 84 -6.20 -6.19 -13.73
N ASP A 85 -5.01 -5.88 -14.23
CA ASP A 85 -4.41 -6.51 -15.42
C ASP A 85 -3.67 -7.83 -15.12
N LYS A 86 -3.66 -8.26 -13.85
CA LYS A 86 -3.09 -9.54 -13.39
C LYS A 86 -4.14 -10.51 -12.86
N GLN A 87 -5.41 -10.26 -13.14
CA GLN A 87 -6.50 -11.13 -12.73
C GLN A 87 -6.59 -12.40 -13.60
N ARG A 88 -7.08 -13.49 -12.99
CA ARG A 88 -7.26 -14.80 -13.70
C ARG A 88 -8.36 -14.77 -14.74
N PHE A 89 -9.38 -13.93 -14.53
CA PHE A 89 -10.59 -13.89 -15.33
C PHE A 89 -10.91 -12.46 -15.74
N GLU A 90 -11.42 -12.26 -16.95
CA GLU A 90 -11.86 -10.94 -17.42
C GLU A 90 -12.94 -10.32 -16.55
N ALA A 91 -13.87 -11.14 -16.04
CA ALA A 91 -14.91 -10.68 -15.14
C ALA A 91 -14.33 -10.07 -13.85
N ALA A 92 -13.24 -10.65 -13.30
CA ALA A 92 -12.55 -10.10 -12.12
C ALA A 92 -11.84 -8.79 -12.47
N ALA A 93 -11.16 -8.72 -13.61
CA ALA A 93 -10.54 -7.48 -14.10
C ALA A 93 -11.58 -6.37 -14.31
N TYR A 94 -12.72 -6.70 -14.90
CA TYR A 94 -13.84 -5.77 -15.08
C TYR A 94 -14.40 -5.29 -13.74
N SER A 95 -14.60 -6.19 -12.78
CA SER A 95 -15.10 -5.83 -11.43
C SER A 95 -14.16 -4.86 -10.72
N LEU A 96 -12.84 -5.05 -10.79
CA LEU A 96 -11.86 -4.14 -10.21
C LEU A 96 -11.87 -2.77 -10.91
N GLN A 97 -12.06 -2.71 -12.21
CA GLN A 97 -12.20 -1.44 -12.94
C GLN A 97 -13.50 -0.72 -12.57
N ALA A 98 -14.61 -1.44 -12.41
CA ALA A 98 -15.88 -0.89 -11.93
C ALA A 98 -15.74 -0.37 -10.48
N THR A 99 -15.03 -1.09 -9.62
CA THR A 99 -14.69 -0.65 -8.26
C THR A 99 -13.86 0.64 -8.28
N SER A 100 -12.90 0.78 -9.20
CA SER A 100 -12.14 2.01 -9.39
C SER A 100 -13.05 3.19 -9.74
N LEU A 101 -14.03 2.98 -10.61
CA LEU A 101 -15.01 4.02 -10.98
C LEU A 101 -15.85 4.45 -9.77
N TYR A 102 -16.31 3.48 -8.97
CA TYR A 102 -17.03 3.76 -7.73
C TYR A 102 -16.18 4.61 -6.76
N PHE A 103 -14.96 4.21 -6.49
CA PHE A 103 -14.06 4.96 -5.59
C PHE A 103 -13.78 6.36 -6.09
N THR A 104 -13.48 6.52 -7.38
CA THR A 104 -13.16 7.82 -7.97
C THR A 104 -14.37 8.76 -7.99
N CYS A 105 -15.57 8.25 -8.29
CA CYS A 105 -16.76 9.10 -8.48
C CYS A 105 -17.55 9.33 -7.19
N ILE A 106 -17.55 8.37 -6.25
CA ILE A 106 -18.50 8.37 -5.13
C ILE A 106 -17.80 8.42 -3.77
N ALA A 107 -16.67 7.71 -3.61
CA ALA A 107 -16.01 7.57 -2.30
C ALA A 107 -15.09 8.75 -1.96
N ASN A 108 -13.87 8.78 -2.50
CA ASN A 108 -12.85 9.76 -2.09
C ASN A 108 -12.18 10.52 -3.25
N GLY A 109 -12.50 10.18 -4.50
CA GLY A 109 -11.97 10.84 -5.69
C GLY A 109 -10.52 10.48 -6.07
N ASN A 110 -9.83 9.67 -5.29
CA ASN A 110 -8.41 9.34 -5.47
C ASN A 110 -8.13 7.84 -5.59
N SER A 111 -8.91 6.99 -4.93
CA SER A 111 -8.70 5.53 -4.93
C SER A 111 -8.91 4.93 -6.31
N LYS A 112 -8.00 4.03 -6.69
CA LYS A 112 -8.02 3.37 -7.99
C LYS A 112 -7.32 2.02 -7.91
N MET A 113 -7.91 0.99 -8.50
CA MET A 113 -7.21 -0.26 -8.77
C MET A 113 -6.23 -0.05 -9.92
N TYR A 114 -4.94 -0.23 -9.64
CA TYR A 114 -3.87 0.08 -10.60
C TYR A 114 -3.57 -1.08 -11.55
N ARG A 115 -2.98 -0.74 -12.70
CA ARG A 115 -2.24 -1.68 -13.52
C ARG A 115 -0.87 -1.96 -12.91
N TYR A 116 -0.35 -3.14 -13.15
CA TYR A 116 0.96 -3.56 -12.71
C TYR A 116 2.06 -2.55 -13.07
N GLU A 117 2.16 -2.19 -14.35
CA GLU A 117 3.22 -1.27 -14.82
C GLU A 117 3.05 0.17 -14.29
N GLU A 118 1.82 0.64 -14.08
CA GLU A 118 1.58 1.96 -13.48
C GLU A 118 2.10 2.03 -12.04
N LEU A 119 1.69 1.05 -11.23
CA LEU A 119 2.09 0.99 -9.81
C LEU A 119 3.59 0.76 -9.67
N LYS A 120 4.15 -0.21 -10.40
CA LYS A 120 5.58 -0.50 -10.43
C LYS A 120 6.40 0.76 -10.76
N LYS A 121 6.02 1.49 -11.82
CA LYS A 121 6.70 2.72 -12.22
C LYS A 121 6.66 3.80 -11.14
N ALA A 122 5.55 3.96 -10.43
CA ALA A 122 5.44 4.91 -9.32
C ALA A 122 6.40 4.55 -8.18
N ILE A 123 6.51 3.25 -7.84
CA ILE A 123 7.42 2.74 -6.81
C ILE A 123 8.88 2.92 -7.25
N GLU A 124 9.22 2.61 -8.49
CA GLU A 124 10.56 2.79 -9.04
C GLU A 124 10.97 4.28 -9.12
N THR A 125 10.01 5.17 -9.38
CA THR A 125 10.24 6.63 -9.37
C THR A 125 10.59 7.14 -7.97
N ALA A 126 10.09 6.49 -6.92
CA ALA A 126 10.43 6.81 -5.54
C ALA A 126 11.81 6.25 -5.09
N GLY A 127 12.58 5.60 -5.98
CA GLY A 127 13.94 5.13 -5.72
C GLY A 127 14.05 3.66 -5.35
N PHE A 128 13.02 2.87 -5.57
CA PHE A 128 13.03 1.43 -5.32
C PHE A 128 13.25 0.63 -6.61
N GLU A 129 13.70 -0.60 -6.47
CA GLU A 129 13.88 -1.57 -7.55
C GLU A 129 13.09 -2.84 -7.24
N LEU A 130 12.34 -3.33 -8.23
CA LEU A 130 11.62 -4.60 -8.12
C LEU A 130 12.60 -5.77 -8.03
N LYS A 131 12.42 -6.63 -7.03
CA LYS A 131 13.19 -7.86 -6.84
C LYS A 131 12.38 -9.10 -7.17
N GLU A 132 11.11 -9.14 -6.77
CA GLU A 132 10.22 -10.27 -7.01
C GLU A 132 8.79 -9.81 -7.28
N ALA A 133 8.06 -10.57 -8.09
CA ALA A 133 6.64 -10.38 -8.35
C ALA A 133 5.92 -11.73 -8.39
N HIS A 134 4.93 -11.89 -7.53
CA HIS A 134 4.08 -13.06 -7.48
C HIS A 134 2.64 -12.63 -7.72
N HIS A 135 1.99 -13.24 -8.71
CA HIS A 135 0.62 -12.92 -9.08
C HIS A 135 -0.34 -14.06 -8.72
N ASN A 136 -1.63 -13.76 -8.69
CA ASN A 136 -2.68 -14.75 -8.44
C ASN A 136 -2.60 -15.43 -7.05
N ILE A 137 -2.24 -14.67 -6.02
CA ILE A 137 -2.18 -15.15 -4.64
C ILE A 137 -3.59 -15.15 -4.05
N GLY A 138 -3.96 -16.28 -3.46
CA GLY A 138 -5.24 -16.48 -2.80
C GLY A 138 -6.46 -16.45 -3.75
N PRO A 139 -7.67 -16.50 -3.19
CA PRO A 139 -8.91 -16.56 -3.97
C PRO A 139 -9.17 -15.28 -4.77
N ASN A 140 -8.72 -14.13 -4.27
CA ASN A 140 -8.93 -12.82 -4.88
C ASN A 140 -7.81 -12.42 -5.87
N ALA A 141 -6.92 -13.34 -6.22
CA ALA A 141 -5.84 -13.15 -7.18
C ALA A 141 -5.01 -11.88 -6.93
N TYR A 142 -4.58 -11.65 -5.67
CA TYR A 142 -3.66 -10.57 -5.33
C TYR A 142 -2.31 -10.74 -5.99
N SER A 143 -1.61 -9.63 -6.13
CA SER A 143 -0.21 -9.58 -6.56
C SER A 143 0.65 -9.11 -5.40
N LEU A 144 1.67 -9.89 -5.04
CA LEU A 144 2.70 -9.53 -4.07
C LEU A 144 3.96 -9.10 -4.82
N LEU A 145 4.38 -7.88 -4.60
CA LEU A 145 5.57 -7.30 -5.18
C LEU A 145 6.58 -7.01 -4.08
N ARG A 146 7.83 -7.44 -4.25
CA ARG A 146 8.92 -7.13 -3.33
C ARG A 146 9.92 -6.19 -3.99
N PHE A 147 10.21 -5.10 -3.33
CA PHE A 147 11.14 -4.09 -3.75
C PHE A 147 12.25 -3.89 -2.71
N ARG A 148 13.38 -3.34 -3.16
CA ARG A 148 14.47 -2.81 -2.32
C ARG A 148 14.88 -1.44 -2.79
N LYS A 149 15.56 -0.71 -1.91
CA LYS A 149 16.20 0.56 -2.24
C LYS A 149 17.25 0.36 -3.33
N LYS A 150 17.28 1.27 -4.31
CA LYS A 150 18.36 1.32 -5.33
C LYS A 150 19.67 1.76 -4.73
#